data_aca6bc92e9498837769041f577bfbd59
#
_entry.id   aca6bc92e9498837769041f577bfbd59
#
_cell.length_a   1.000
_cell.length_b   1.000
_cell.length_c   1.000
_cell.angle_alpha   90.00
_cell.angle_beta   90.00
_cell.angle_gamma   90.00
#
_symmetry.space_group_name_H-M   'P 1'
#
loop_
_entity.id
_entity.type
_entity.pdbx_description
1 polymer ?
#
loop_
_entity_poly.entity_id
_entity_poly.type
_entity_poly.pdbx_seq_one_letter_code
_entity_poly.pdbx_strand_id
1 'polypeptide(L)'
;MAFCTLLEWEADFPFDRYHELNERAGDHSALPEGCLARVVGPVETGARIMEVWQSDADAKRFSDKNSPLIAELQIPPPSRVAAFETSIFQTR
;
A
#
# COMPACT_ATOMS: atom_id res chain seq x y z
N MET A 1 0.55 19.01 -2.07
CA MET A 1 1.45 18.12 -2.81
C MET A 1 1.03 16.69 -2.54
N ALA A 2 1.26 15.82 -3.51
CA ALA A 2 0.97 14.40 -3.29
C ALA A 2 1.96 13.79 -2.31
N PHE A 3 1.59 12.65 -1.74
CA PHE A 3 2.37 11.97 -0.72
C PHE A 3 2.63 10.52 -1.16
N CYS A 4 3.88 10.10 -1.12
CA CYS A 4 4.26 8.78 -1.59
C CYS A 4 4.68 7.89 -0.42
N THR A 5 4.25 6.62 -0.47
CA THR A 5 4.72 5.59 0.46
C THR A 5 5.36 4.46 -0.33
N LEU A 6 6.49 3.99 0.15
CA LEU A 6 7.16 2.81 -0.39
C LEU A 6 7.32 1.81 0.74
N LEU A 7 6.70 0.65 0.59
CA LEU A 7 6.72 -0.43 1.58
C LEU A 7 7.54 -1.59 1.03
N GLU A 8 8.49 -2.08 1.81
CA GLU A 8 9.39 -3.13 1.38
C GLU A 8 9.34 -4.32 2.32
N TRP A 9 9.17 -5.51 1.75
CA TRP A 9 9.27 -6.78 2.47
C TRP A 9 10.46 -7.55 1.92
N GLU A 10 11.32 -8.06 2.81
CA GLU A 10 12.53 -8.79 2.44
C GLU A 10 12.37 -10.31 2.61
N ALA A 11 11.18 -10.76 3.00
CA ALA A 11 10.86 -12.18 3.16
C ALA A 11 9.59 -12.49 2.37
N ASP A 12 9.17 -13.75 2.36
CA ASP A 12 7.98 -14.17 1.64
C ASP A 12 6.78 -13.30 1.97
N PHE A 13 6.16 -12.75 0.95
CA PHE A 13 4.99 -11.92 1.08
C PHE A 13 3.75 -12.70 0.65
N PRO A 14 2.68 -12.72 1.47
CA PRO A 14 1.48 -13.50 1.16
C PRO A 14 0.57 -12.77 0.16
N PHE A 15 0.89 -12.84 -1.13
CA PHE A 15 0.13 -12.17 -2.17
C PHE A 15 -1.34 -12.58 -2.21
N ASP A 16 -1.65 -13.82 -1.92
CA ASP A 16 -3.03 -14.31 -1.86
C ASP A 16 -3.83 -13.59 -0.77
N ARG A 17 -3.24 -13.42 0.40
CA ARG A 17 -3.88 -12.70 1.51
C ARG A 17 -3.97 -11.22 1.23
N TYR A 18 -2.99 -10.67 0.53
CA TYR A 18 -3.02 -9.27 0.12
C TYR A 18 -4.16 -9.02 -0.87
N HIS A 19 -4.38 -9.93 -1.81
CA HIS A 19 -5.52 -9.84 -2.73
C HIS A 19 -6.84 -9.90 -1.97
N GLU A 20 -6.93 -10.78 -0.99
CA GLU A 20 -8.13 -10.87 -0.15
C GLU A 20 -8.34 -9.58 0.63
N LEU A 21 -7.28 -8.96 1.14
CA LEU A 21 -7.37 -7.67 1.81
C LEU A 21 -8.03 -6.63 0.89
N ASN A 22 -7.55 -6.54 -0.34
CA ASN A 22 -8.08 -5.57 -1.29
C ASN A 22 -9.54 -5.83 -1.65
N GLU A 23 -9.93 -7.09 -1.80
CA GLU A 23 -11.32 -7.43 -2.06
C GLU A 23 -12.23 -7.07 -0.90
N ARG A 24 -11.82 -7.40 0.33
CA ARG A 24 -12.61 -7.13 1.52
C ARG A 24 -12.65 -5.65 1.87
N ALA A 25 -11.62 -4.91 1.51
CA ALA A 25 -11.59 -3.46 1.67
C ALA A 25 -12.38 -2.73 0.57
N GLY A 26 -12.84 -3.47 -0.45
CA GLY A 26 -13.59 -2.88 -1.55
C GLY A 26 -12.73 -2.27 -2.64
N ASP A 27 -11.45 -2.58 -2.67
CA ASP A 27 -10.49 -1.94 -3.57
C ASP A 27 -10.18 -2.74 -4.83
N HIS A 28 -10.78 -3.91 -5.01
CA HIS A 28 -10.39 -4.85 -6.07
C HIS A 28 -10.62 -4.31 -7.48
N SER A 29 -11.49 -3.35 -7.66
CA SER A 29 -11.79 -2.79 -8.99
C SER A 29 -11.39 -1.32 -9.10
N ALA A 30 -10.88 -0.71 -8.03
CA ALA A 30 -10.53 0.70 -8.01
C ALA A 30 -9.51 0.98 -6.91
N LEU A 31 -8.81 2.08 -7.01
CA LEU A 31 -7.91 2.52 -5.96
C LEU A 31 -8.70 2.98 -4.73
N PRO A 32 -8.13 2.83 -3.53
CA PRO A 32 -8.77 3.37 -2.32
C PRO A 32 -8.96 4.88 -2.42
N GLU A 33 -9.91 5.40 -1.67
CA GLU A 33 -10.17 6.83 -1.63
C GLU A 33 -8.90 7.59 -1.27
N GLY A 34 -8.58 8.61 -2.07
CA GLY A 34 -7.39 9.43 -1.88
C GLY A 34 -6.12 8.84 -2.48
N CYS A 35 -6.15 7.61 -2.97
CA CYS A 35 -4.99 7.01 -3.62
C CYS A 35 -4.99 7.34 -5.11
N LEU A 36 -3.89 7.88 -5.60
CA LEU A 36 -3.76 8.31 -7.00
C LEU A 36 -3.11 7.26 -7.87
N ALA A 37 -2.26 6.42 -7.31
CA ALA A 37 -1.55 5.38 -8.04
C ALA A 37 -1.03 4.33 -7.08
N ARG A 38 -0.95 3.08 -7.55
CA ARG A 38 -0.43 1.97 -6.77
C ARG A 38 0.35 1.04 -7.68
N VAL A 39 1.52 0.63 -7.21
CA VAL A 39 2.34 -0.36 -7.91
C VAL A 39 2.68 -1.45 -6.90
N VAL A 40 2.41 -2.69 -7.25
CA VAL A 40 2.67 -3.85 -6.39
C VAL A 40 3.39 -4.90 -7.22
N GLY A 41 4.45 -5.47 -6.67
CA GLY A 41 5.13 -6.55 -7.36
C GLY A 41 6.07 -7.32 -6.47
N PRO A 42 6.43 -8.55 -6.90
CA PRO A 42 7.41 -9.34 -6.19
C PRO A 42 8.82 -8.86 -6.51
N VAL A 43 9.70 -9.03 -5.54
CA VAL A 43 11.14 -8.97 -5.76
C VAL A 43 11.69 -10.34 -5.37
N GLU A 44 12.99 -10.55 -5.55
CA GLU A 44 13.59 -11.86 -5.38
C GLU A 44 13.20 -12.56 -4.08
N THR A 45 13.17 -11.83 -2.96
CA THR A 45 12.89 -12.43 -1.66
C THR A 45 11.69 -11.84 -0.95
N GLY A 46 10.90 -11.00 -1.61
CA GLY A 46 9.78 -10.37 -0.92
C GLY A 46 8.89 -9.60 -1.86
N ALA A 47 8.54 -8.38 -1.49
CA ALA A 47 7.61 -7.56 -2.26
C ALA A 47 7.91 -6.08 -2.10
N ARG A 48 7.42 -5.31 -3.06
CA ARG A 48 7.42 -3.85 -3.00
C ARG A 48 6.02 -3.35 -3.32
N ILE A 49 5.56 -2.41 -2.50
CA ILE A 49 4.30 -1.70 -2.74
C ILE A 49 4.62 -0.21 -2.70
N MET A 50 4.33 0.47 -3.81
CA MET A 50 4.47 1.92 -3.87
C MET A 50 3.09 2.53 -4.10
N GLU A 51 2.75 3.54 -3.31
CA GLU A 51 1.46 4.21 -3.43
C GLU A 51 1.67 5.72 -3.41
N VAL A 52 0.92 6.40 -4.26
CA VAL A 52 0.87 7.86 -4.27
C VAL A 52 -0.51 8.28 -3.82
N TRP A 53 -0.57 9.12 -2.81
CA TRP A 53 -1.80 9.60 -2.17
C TRP A 53 -1.97 11.09 -2.38
N GLN A 54 -3.20 11.57 -2.30
CA GLN A 54 -3.46 13.02 -2.33
C GLN A 54 -2.79 13.72 -1.16
N SER A 55 -2.73 13.05 -0.01
CA SER A 55 -2.13 13.60 1.21
C SER A 55 -1.69 12.48 2.15
N ASP A 56 -0.86 12.80 3.14
CA ASP A 56 -0.48 11.84 4.18
C ASP A 56 -1.69 11.47 5.04
N ALA A 57 -2.64 12.38 5.20
CA ALA A 57 -3.87 12.10 5.95
C ALA A 57 -4.69 10.99 5.28
N ASP A 58 -4.75 10.98 3.94
CA ASP A 58 -5.44 9.92 3.21
C ASP A 58 -4.75 8.58 3.39
N ALA A 59 -3.42 8.56 3.31
CA ALA A 59 -2.65 7.34 3.52
C ALA A 59 -2.88 6.79 4.93
N LYS A 60 -2.84 7.67 5.93
CA LYS A 60 -3.06 7.28 7.32
C LYS A 60 -4.48 6.77 7.56
N ARG A 61 -5.47 7.40 6.96
CA ARG A 61 -6.88 6.98 7.08
C ARG A 61 -7.06 5.56 6.55
N PHE A 62 -6.46 5.26 5.40
CA PHE A 62 -6.52 3.92 4.82
C PHE A 62 -5.86 2.90 5.74
N SER A 63 -4.66 3.21 6.24
CA SER A 63 -3.92 2.33 7.13
C SER A 63 -4.70 2.07 8.43
N ASP A 64 -5.22 3.11 9.05
CA ASP A 64 -5.98 2.99 10.29
C ASP A 64 -7.28 2.18 10.10
N LYS A 65 -7.97 2.43 9.00
CA LYS A 65 -9.23 1.74 8.67
C LYS A 65 -9.00 0.25 8.47
N ASN A 66 -7.92 -0.13 7.83
CA ASN A 66 -7.68 -1.52 7.43
C ASN A 66 -6.74 -2.28 8.37
N SER A 67 -6.22 -1.63 9.39
CA SER A 67 -5.31 -2.25 10.35
C SER A 67 -5.88 -3.54 10.99
N PRO A 68 -7.15 -3.57 11.43
CA PRO A 68 -7.71 -4.81 11.99
C PRO A 68 -7.76 -5.94 10.96
N LEU A 69 -8.07 -5.63 9.70
CA LEU A 69 -8.15 -6.63 8.65
C LEU A 69 -6.77 -7.15 8.28
N ILE A 70 -5.78 -6.27 8.25
CA ILE A 70 -4.39 -6.66 8.01
C ILE A 70 -3.93 -7.64 9.08
N ALA A 71 -4.26 -7.38 10.35
CA ALA A 71 -3.93 -8.27 11.45
C ALA A 71 -4.66 -9.61 11.32
N GLU A 72 -5.94 -9.58 10.99
CA GLU A 72 -6.75 -10.80 10.81
C GLU A 72 -6.17 -11.69 9.71
N LEU A 73 -5.76 -11.09 8.60
CA LEU A 73 -5.20 -11.82 7.46
C LEU A 73 -3.73 -12.19 7.65
N GLN A 74 -3.14 -11.79 8.78
CA GLN A 74 -1.75 -12.11 9.11
C GLN A 74 -0.77 -11.65 8.05
N ILE A 75 -0.99 -10.46 7.50
CA ILE A 75 -0.04 -9.84 6.59
C ILE A 75 1.06 -9.24 7.44
N PRO A 76 2.32 -9.66 7.25
CA PRO A 76 3.40 -9.17 8.10
C PRO A 76 3.68 -7.68 7.87
N PRO A 77 4.19 -6.98 8.86
CA PRO A 77 4.59 -5.59 8.66
C PRO A 77 5.78 -5.51 7.70
N PRO A 78 5.91 -4.41 6.96
CA PRO A 78 7.05 -4.26 6.06
C PRO A 78 8.36 -4.16 6.84
N SER A 79 9.43 -4.62 6.20
CA SER A 79 10.78 -4.53 6.75
C SER A 79 11.28 -3.09 6.77
N ARG A 80 10.81 -2.28 5.81
CA ARG A 80 11.22 -0.89 5.66
C ARG A 80 10.06 -0.09 5.07
N VAL A 81 9.92 1.14 5.54
CA VAL A 81 8.92 2.09 5.03
C VAL A 81 9.63 3.39 4.70
N ALA A 82 9.41 3.91 3.50
CA ALA A 82 9.78 5.28 3.14
C ALA A 82 8.50 6.05 2.87
N ALA A 83 8.41 7.26 3.39
CA ALA A 83 7.24 8.09 3.22
C ALA A 83 7.70 9.54 3.04
N PHE A 84 7.22 10.21 2.00
CA PHE A 84 7.69 11.55 1.69
C PHE A 84 6.67 12.30 0.83
N GLU A 85 6.71 13.63 0.92
CA GLU A 85 5.94 14.46 0.00
C GLU A 85 6.62 14.43 -1.36
N THR A 86 5.82 14.29 -2.42
CA THR A 86 6.38 14.28 -3.78
C THR A 86 6.72 15.71 -4.19
N SER A 87 7.86 15.86 -4.86
CA SER A 87 8.18 17.14 -5.51
C SER A 87 7.68 17.14 -6.95
N ILE A 88 7.65 15.96 -7.58
CA ILE A 88 7.12 15.79 -8.93
C ILE A 88 6.33 14.48 -8.97
N PHE A 89 5.09 14.55 -9.42
CA PHE A 89 4.28 13.37 -9.70
C PHE A 89 3.56 13.63 -11.02
N GLN A 90 3.90 12.84 -12.01
CA GLN A 90 3.39 12.99 -13.36
C GLN A 90 2.73 11.70 -13.83
N THR A 91 1.65 11.84 -14.57
CA THR A 91 0.97 10.71 -15.22
C THR A 91 0.86 11.01 -16.72
N ARG A 92 0.58 9.98 -17.50
CA ARG A 92 0.32 10.17 -18.92
C ARG A 92 -1.04 10.77 -19.16
#